data_b963289218262a5964e9f92b7de586c7
#
_entry.id   b963289218262a5964e9f92b7de586c7
#
_cell.length_a   1.000
_cell.length_b   1.000
_cell.length_c   1.000
_cell.angle_alpha   90.00
_cell.angle_beta   90.00
_cell.angle_gamma   90.00
#
_symmetry.space_group_name_H-M   'P 1'
#
loop_
_entity.id
_entity.type
_entity.pdbx_description
1 polymer ?
#
loop_
_entity_poly.entity_id
_entity_poly.type
_entity_poly.pdbx_seq_one_letter_code
_entity_poly.pdbx_strand_id
1 'polypeptide(L)'
;MTLSLITGTSSGMGLYAAIELAKLGHQVIATMRNPDASGPLQAAAHEAGVAVEVRALDVTDAEACEELVAALSAEYGPVHTLVNNAGQGMVGTAEQLTMDDIQDQLDLNYLAPLRLTKLVLPAMREARAGRILTVTSVGGAVGQPFADAYCGAKFAVEGFMQSLAPVAERFGVHVAVIEPAAVASKFTDNAVIPESTGPYAQLLDAYKARTAGAFSAAQSPQEAGFAIAAAVTDPTPRFRYQTSETARAFVSRSLADPNGEAVLNFTRPWIA
;
A
#
# COMPACT_ATOMS: atom_id res chain seq x y z
N MET A 1 -4.37 17.45 -16.43
CA MET A 1 -4.94 17.02 -15.13
C MET A 1 -4.21 15.76 -14.72
N THR A 2 -3.76 15.63 -13.49
CA THR A 2 -3.00 14.45 -13.01
C THR A 2 -3.97 13.31 -12.69
N LEU A 3 -3.91 12.22 -13.45
CA LEU A 3 -4.74 11.03 -13.21
C LEU A 3 -4.09 10.16 -12.12
N SER A 4 -4.83 9.86 -11.06
CA SER A 4 -4.39 9.02 -9.94
C SER A 4 -5.28 7.80 -9.78
N LEU A 5 -4.69 6.62 -9.82
CA LEU A 5 -5.33 5.33 -9.55
C LEU A 5 -4.98 4.88 -8.14
N ILE A 6 -5.99 4.66 -7.29
CA ILE A 6 -5.82 4.23 -5.91
C ILE A 6 -6.61 2.96 -5.66
N THR A 7 -5.97 1.93 -5.13
CA THR A 7 -6.63 0.66 -4.83
C THR A 7 -7.04 0.55 -3.36
N GLY A 8 -8.15 -0.19 -3.09
CA GLY A 8 -8.59 -0.46 -1.71
C GLY A 8 -9.14 0.76 -0.99
N THR A 9 -10.04 1.50 -1.62
CA THR A 9 -10.54 2.81 -1.15
C THR A 9 -11.89 2.76 -0.43
N SER A 10 -12.47 1.59 -0.20
CA SER A 10 -13.77 1.46 0.48
C SER A 10 -13.75 1.92 1.95
N SER A 11 -12.56 1.98 2.55
CA SER A 11 -12.35 2.38 3.95
C SER A 11 -10.89 2.70 4.24
N GLY A 12 -10.61 3.14 5.47
CA GLY A 12 -9.24 3.28 5.95
C GLY A 12 -8.42 4.35 5.24
N MET A 13 -7.11 4.19 5.21
CA MET A 13 -6.19 5.21 4.69
C MET A 13 -6.33 5.43 3.18
N GLY A 14 -6.72 4.42 2.40
CA GLY A 14 -6.95 4.55 0.96
C GLY A 14 -8.10 5.48 0.62
N LEU A 15 -9.18 5.44 1.42
CA LEU A 15 -10.31 6.36 1.30
C LEU A 15 -9.83 7.81 1.47
N TYR A 16 -9.13 8.09 2.56
CA TYR A 16 -8.69 9.46 2.84
C TYR A 16 -7.56 9.93 1.91
N ALA A 17 -6.69 9.04 1.44
CA ALA A 17 -5.72 9.37 0.39
C ALA A 17 -6.42 9.81 -0.90
N ALA A 18 -7.52 9.15 -1.28
CA ALA A 18 -8.32 9.54 -2.43
C ALA A 18 -8.92 10.95 -2.27
N ILE A 19 -9.46 11.27 -1.09
CA ILE A 19 -10.01 12.60 -0.79
C ILE A 19 -8.92 13.66 -0.83
N GLU A 20 -7.78 13.42 -0.20
CA GLU A 20 -6.70 14.41 -0.14
C GLU A 20 -6.09 14.67 -1.53
N LEU A 21 -5.91 13.64 -2.37
CA LEU A 21 -5.46 13.84 -3.75
C LEU A 21 -6.49 14.58 -4.60
N ALA A 22 -7.78 14.32 -4.41
CA ALA A 22 -8.84 15.09 -5.09
C ALA A 22 -8.84 16.56 -4.68
N LYS A 23 -8.62 16.90 -3.38
CA LYS A 23 -8.43 18.28 -2.91
C LYS A 23 -7.23 18.97 -3.57
N LEU A 24 -6.20 18.22 -3.91
CA LEU A 24 -5.00 18.70 -4.62
C LEU A 24 -5.21 18.83 -6.15
N GLY A 25 -6.44 18.60 -6.64
CA GLY A 25 -6.80 18.76 -8.05
C GLY A 25 -6.48 17.57 -8.95
N HIS A 26 -6.22 16.39 -8.37
CA HIS A 26 -6.08 15.17 -9.15
C HIS A 26 -7.45 14.68 -9.63
N GLN A 27 -7.50 14.12 -10.85
CA GLN A 27 -8.56 13.20 -11.24
C GLN A 27 -8.30 11.88 -10.53
N VAL A 28 -9.15 11.53 -9.57
CA VAL A 28 -8.95 10.35 -8.74
C VAL A 28 -9.88 9.24 -9.18
N ILE A 29 -9.30 8.10 -9.54
CA ILE A 29 -9.99 6.82 -9.74
C ILE A 29 -9.74 5.97 -8.49
N ALA A 30 -10.78 5.83 -7.70
CA ALA A 30 -10.79 5.05 -6.47
C ALA A 30 -11.35 3.66 -6.72
N THR A 31 -10.56 2.61 -6.46
CA THR A 31 -11.03 1.25 -6.76
C THR A 31 -11.29 0.44 -5.49
N MET A 32 -12.29 -0.43 -5.60
CA MET A 32 -12.70 -1.37 -4.57
C MET A 32 -13.38 -2.59 -5.21
N ARG A 33 -13.37 -3.74 -4.55
CA ARG A 33 -13.99 -4.97 -5.07
C ARG A 33 -15.50 -4.83 -5.27
N ASN A 34 -16.18 -4.20 -4.32
CA ASN A 34 -17.61 -3.95 -4.39
C ASN A 34 -17.91 -2.44 -4.38
N PRO A 35 -18.28 -1.82 -5.51
CA PRO A 35 -18.67 -0.41 -5.58
C PRO A 35 -19.87 -0.02 -4.72
N ASP A 36 -20.76 -0.95 -4.39
CA ASP A 36 -21.88 -0.68 -3.47
C ASP A 36 -21.41 -0.31 -2.07
N ALA A 37 -20.17 -0.67 -1.72
CA ALA A 37 -19.53 -0.26 -0.46
C ALA A 37 -18.92 1.17 -0.51
N SER A 38 -19.13 1.93 -1.59
CA SER A 38 -18.55 3.28 -1.76
C SER A 38 -19.18 4.37 -0.90
N GLY A 39 -20.28 4.10 -0.19
CA GLY A 39 -21.01 5.09 0.60
C GLY A 39 -20.12 5.97 1.50
N PRO A 40 -19.21 5.40 2.33
CA PRO A 40 -18.31 6.18 3.16
C PRO A 40 -17.37 7.11 2.36
N LEU A 41 -16.84 6.65 1.22
CA LEU A 41 -15.99 7.45 0.35
C LEU A 41 -16.78 8.59 -0.30
N GLN A 42 -17.98 8.32 -0.80
CA GLN A 42 -18.83 9.33 -1.42
C GLN A 42 -19.29 10.39 -0.41
N ALA A 43 -19.62 9.98 0.82
CA ALA A 43 -19.95 10.90 1.89
C ALA A 43 -18.77 11.83 2.24
N ALA A 44 -17.57 11.26 2.39
CA ALA A 44 -16.37 12.05 2.67
C ALA A 44 -15.99 12.98 1.50
N ALA A 45 -16.18 12.55 0.25
CA ALA A 45 -15.96 13.38 -0.93
C ALA A 45 -16.93 14.55 -0.99
N HIS A 46 -18.21 14.30 -0.72
CA HIS A 46 -19.24 15.34 -0.64
C HIS A 46 -18.94 16.36 0.47
N GLU A 47 -18.58 15.90 1.67
CA GLU A 47 -18.20 16.77 2.79
C GLU A 47 -16.98 17.63 2.46
N ALA A 48 -16.01 17.05 1.75
CA ALA A 48 -14.79 17.73 1.32
C ALA A 48 -14.99 18.66 0.09
N GLY A 49 -16.16 18.63 -0.55
CA GLY A 49 -16.44 19.39 -1.77
C GLY A 49 -15.63 18.95 -2.99
N VAL A 50 -15.26 17.66 -3.06
CA VAL A 50 -14.47 17.10 -4.16
C VAL A 50 -15.22 15.96 -4.87
N ALA A 51 -14.79 15.65 -6.11
CA ALA A 51 -15.29 14.51 -6.87
C ALA A 51 -14.24 13.39 -6.87
N VAL A 52 -14.72 12.15 -6.66
CA VAL A 52 -13.91 10.94 -6.75
C VAL A 52 -14.69 9.92 -7.56
N GLU A 53 -14.08 9.40 -8.59
CA GLU A 53 -14.69 8.35 -9.42
C GLU A 53 -14.40 6.97 -8.83
N VAL A 54 -15.46 6.15 -8.70
CA VAL A 54 -15.35 4.79 -8.16
C VAL A 54 -15.43 3.79 -9.31
N ARG A 55 -14.48 2.86 -9.33
CA ARG A 55 -14.46 1.72 -10.26
C ARG A 55 -14.33 0.40 -9.50
N ALA A 56 -15.00 -0.65 -10.01
CA ALA A 56 -14.81 -2.01 -9.49
C ALA A 56 -13.41 -2.51 -9.86
N LEU A 57 -12.71 -3.12 -8.90
CA LEU A 57 -11.46 -3.84 -9.16
C LEU A 57 -11.18 -4.82 -8.03
N ASP A 58 -11.04 -6.09 -8.38
CA ASP A 58 -10.27 -7.03 -7.58
C ASP A 58 -8.82 -7.03 -8.10
N VAL A 59 -7.89 -6.57 -7.28
CA VAL A 59 -6.49 -6.44 -7.68
C VAL A 59 -5.79 -7.80 -7.89
N THR A 60 -6.40 -8.90 -7.42
CA THR A 60 -5.90 -10.26 -7.64
C THR A 60 -6.31 -10.82 -9.00
N ASP A 61 -7.33 -10.24 -9.63
CA ASP A 61 -7.76 -10.58 -10.99
C ASP A 61 -6.88 -9.84 -12.02
N ALA A 62 -6.10 -10.62 -12.78
CA ALA A 62 -5.18 -10.08 -13.76
C ALA A 62 -5.89 -9.42 -14.95
N GLU A 63 -6.94 -10.05 -15.45
CA GLU A 63 -7.71 -9.57 -16.60
C GLU A 63 -8.43 -8.26 -16.25
N ALA A 64 -9.10 -8.21 -15.09
CA ALA A 64 -9.74 -6.99 -14.61
C ALA A 64 -8.75 -5.82 -14.43
N CYS A 65 -7.51 -6.09 -13.98
CA CYS A 65 -6.47 -5.07 -13.90
C CYS A 65 -6.06 -4.53 -15.26
N GLU A 66 -5.89 -5.41 -16.26
CA GLU A 66 -5.52 -5.04 -17.64
C GLU A 66 -6.64 -4.22 -18.29
N GLU A 67 -7.89 -4.68 -18.18
CA GLU A 67 -9.07 -3.98 -18.73
C GLU A 67 -9.23 -2.59 -18.11
N LEU A 68 -9.10 -2.48 -16.78
CA LEU A 68 -9.24 -1.19 -16.12
C LEU A 68 -8.16 -0.20 -16.59
N VAL A 69 -6.89 -0.59 -16.60
CA VAL A 69 -5.80 0.32 -17.00
C VAL A 69 -5.94 0.71 -18.47
N ALA A 70 -6.36 -0.20 -19.35
CA ALA A 70 -6.64 0.10 -20.76
C ALA A 70 -7.80 1.10 -20.91
N ALA A 71 -8.91 0.89 -20.19
CA ALA A 71 -10.07 1.78 -20.21
C ALA A 71 -9.68 3.19 -19.70
N LEU A 72 -8.96 3.29 -18.58
CA LEU A 72 -8.49 4.59 -18.06
C LEU A 72 -7.57 5.30 -19.03
N SER A 73 -6.68 4.56 -19.69
CA SER A 73 -5.79 5.14 -20.70
C SER A 73 -6.54 5.69 -21.91
N ALA A 74 -7.64 5.05 -22.31
CA ALA A 74 -8.50 5.51 -23.41
C ALA A 74 -9.36 6.72 -23.01
N GLU A 75 -9.88 6.72 -21.77
CA GLU A 75 -10.78 7.78 -21.28
C GLU A 75 -10.06 9.06 -20.88
N TYR A 76 -8.91 8.93 -20.18
CA TYR A 76 -8.22 10.04 -19.51
C TYR A 76 -6.75 10.22 -19.92
N GLY A 77 -6.23 9.29 -20.71
CA GLY A 77 -4.79 9.22 -20.97
C GLY A 77 -4.04 8.42 -19.86
N PRO A 78 -2.71 8.47 -19.86
CA PRO A 78 -1.90 7.62 -18.99
C PRO A 78 -2.13 7.90 -17.49
N VAL A 79 -2.10 6.86 -16.68
CA VAL A 79 -2.08 7.00 -15.23
C VAL A 79 -0.77 7.68 -14.81
N HIS A 80 -0.86 8.83 -14.14
CA HIS A 80 0.30 9.58 -13.66
C HIS A 80 0.75 9.16 -12.26
N THR A 81 -0.21 8.74 -11.43
CA THR A 81 0.05 8.29 -10.07
C THR A 81 -0.66 6.98 -9.81
N LEU A 82 0.07 5.98 -9.37
CA LEU A 82 -0.47 4.71 -8.85
C LEU A 82 -0.22 4.63 -7.35
N VAL A 83 -1.29 4.43 -6.57
CA VAL A 83 -1.21 4.10 -5.15
C VAL A 83 -1.74 2.69 -4.95
N ASN A 84 -0.84 1.72 -4.85
CA ASN A 84 -1.13 0.35 -4.45
C ASN A 84 -1.41 0.32 -2.95
N ASN A 85 -2.68 0.46 -2.56
CA ASN A 85 -3.07 0.49 -1.15
C ASN A 85 -3.90 -0.76 -0.75
N ALA A 86 -4.52 -1.45 -1.67
CA ALA A 86 -5.26 -2.68 -1.36
C ALA A 86 -4.35 -3.70 -0.66
N GLY A 87 -4.85 -4.32 0.39
CA GLY A 87 -4.11 -5.30 1.18
C GLY A 87 -4.95 -5.86 2.32
N GLN A 88 -4.53 -6.96 2.88
CA GLN A 88 -5.18 -7.63 4.01
C GLN A 88 -4.13 -8.24 4.93
N GLY A 89 -4.38 -8.17 6.24
CA GLY A 89 -3.58 -8.84 7.25
C GLY A 89 -3.93 -10.32 7.38
N MET A 90 -2.96 -11.10 7.82
CA MET A 90 -3.15 -12.48 8.23
C MET A 90 -2.34 -12.75 9.49
N VAL A 91 -2.94 -13.44 10.43
CA VAL A 91 -2.31 -13.87 11.67
C VAL A 91 -2.16 -15.40 11.63
N GLY A 92 -1.02 -15.88 11.98
CA GLY A 92 -0.70 -17.31 12.02
C GLY A 92 0.78 -17.56 11.82
N THR A 93 1.29 -18.63 12.38
CA THR A 93 2.66 -19.09 12.15
C THR A 93 2.70 -20.25 11.17
N ALA A 94 3.89 -20.62 10.71
CA ALA A 94 4.12 -21.60 9.64
C ALA A 94 3.37 -22.94 9.79
N GLU A 95 3.13 -23.42 11.03
CA GLU A 95 2.37 -24.65 11.26
C GLU A 95 0.84 -24.44 11.25
N GLN A 96 0.38 -23.20 11.41
CA GLN A 96 -1.05 -22.87 11.47
C GLN A 96 -1.61 -22.47 10.10
N LEU A 97 -0.76 -21.97 9.21
CA LEU A 97 -1.15 -21.50 7.89
C LEU A 97 -1.00 -22.63 6.86
N THR A 98 -1.98 -22.75 5.99
CA THR A 98 -1.87 -23.60 4.81
C THR A 98 -1.00 -22.93 3.73
N MET A 99 -0.55 -23.70 2.75
CA MET A 99 0.15 -23.12 1.60
C MET A 99 -0.76 -22.20 0.77
N ASP A 100 -2.06 -22.47 0.73
CA ASP A 100 -3.04 -21.63 0.05
C ASP A 100 -3.18 -20.28 0.78
N ASP A 101 -3.24 -20.26 2.12
CA ASP A 101 -3.23 -19.01 2.89
C ASP A 101 -1.99 -18.16 2.60
N ILE A 102 -0.81 -18.80 2.51
CA ILE A 102 0.45 -18.12 2.17
C ILE A 102 0.40 -17.57 0.74
N GLN A 103 -0.12 -18.35 -0.21
CA GLN A 103 -0.26 -17.95 -1.60
C GLN A 103 -1.22 -16.76 -1.72
N ASP A 104 -2.38 -16.79 -1.06
CA ASP A 104 -3.35 -15.68 -1.04
C ASP A 104 -2.73 -14.38 -0.51
N GLN A 105 -1.88 -14.48 0.53
CA GLN A 105 -1.14 -13.32 1.05
C GLN A 105 -0.13 -12.77 0.05
N LEU A 106 0.57 -13.65 -0.68
CA LEU A 106 1.49 -13.25 -1.73
C LEU A 106 0.73 -12.63 -2.91
N ASP A 107 -0.37 -13.22 -3.33
CA ASP A 107 -1.16 -12.73 -4.47
C ASP A 107 -1.68 -11.32 -4.21
N LEU A 108 -2.24 -11.07 -3.02
CA LEU A 108 -2.81 -9.78 -2.68
C LEU A 108 -1.76 -8.72 -2.33
N ASN A 109 -0.80 -9.05 -1.45
CA ASN A 109 0.11 -8.05 -0.87
C ASN A 109 1.43 -7.88 -1.66
N TYR A 110 1.74 -8.80 -2.59
CA TYR A 110 2.94 -8.77 -3.41
C TYR A 110 2.62 -8.75 -4.91
N LEU A 111 1.97 -9.78 -5.47
CA LEU A 111 1.78 -9.90 -6.91
C LEU A 111 0.80 -8.84 -7.47
N ALA A 112 -0.26 -8.49 -6.75
CA ALA A 112 -1.21 -7.48 -7.18
C ALA A 112 -0.56 -6.08 -7.36
N PRO A 113 0.22 -5.54 -6.40
CA PRO A 113 0.99 -4.31 -6.62
C PRO A 113 1.95 -4.38 -7.81
N LEU A 114 2.60 -5.53 -8.01
CA LEU A 114 3.51 -5.72 -9.15
C LEU A 114 2.77 -5.69 -10.47
N ARG A 115 1.61 -6.35 -10.53
CA ARG A 115 0.76 -6.39 -11.73
C ARG A 115 0.37 -4.99 -12.18
N LEU A 116 -0.22 -4.20 -11.29
CA LEU A 116 -0.61 -2.82 -11.61
C LEU A 116 0.61 -1.94 -11.96
N THR A 117 1.72 -2.09 -11.23
CA THR A 117 2.98 -1.41 -11.55
C THR A 117 3.44 -1.73 -12.98
N LYS A 118 3.44 -3.00 -13.38
CA LYS A 118 3.80 -3.41 -14.75
C LYS A 118 2.90 -2.82 -15.82
N LEU A 119 1.61 -2.66 -15.54
CA LEU A 119 0.64 -2.11 -16.48
C LEU A 119 0.80 -0.60 -16.69
N VAL A 120 1.09 0.17 -15.64
CA VAL A 120 1.18 1.63 -15.74
C VAL A 120 2.59 2.14 -16.11
N LEU A 121 3.63 1.40 -15.74
CA LEU A 121 5.03 1.81 -15.88
C LEU A 121 5.46 2.14 -17.33
N PRO A 122 5.04 1.40 -18.38
CA PRO A 122 5.43 1.73 -19.74
C PRO A 122 5.02 3.14 -20.17
N ALA A 123 3.77 3.53 -19.92
CA ALA A 123 3.27 4.85 -20.25
C ALA A 123 3.94 5.96 -19.42
N MET A 124 4.17 5.74 -18.12
CA MET A 124 4.93 6.66 -17.27
C MET A 124 6.37 6.85 -17.77
N ARG A 125 7.03 5.76 -18.16
CA ARG A 125 8.38 5.80 -18.74
C ARG A 125 8.44 6.61 -20.03
N GLU A 126 7.48 6.41 -20.93
CA GLU A 126 7.39 7.16 -22.19
C GLU A 126 7.13 8.65 -21.95
N ALA A 127 6.24 8.97 -21.01
CA ALA A 127 5.98 10.35 -20.59
C ALA A 127 7.14 10.98 -19.82
N ARG A 128 8.14 10.20 -19.38
CA ARG A 128 9.23 10.58 -18.49
C ARG A 128 8.73 11.27 -17.20
N ALA A 129 7.57 10.84 -16.72
CA ALA A 129 6.91 11.36 -15.52
C ALA A 129 5.98 10.31 -14.94
N GLY A 130 6.05 10.09 -13.65
CA GLY A 130 5.13 9.19 -12.95
C GLY A 130 5.48 9.00 -11.49
N ARG A 131 4.50 8.55 -10.72
CA ARG A 131 4.68 8.18 -9.31
C ARG A 131 4.00 6.86 -9.00
N ILE A 132 4.74 5.93 -8.42
CA ILE A 132 4.26 4.63 -7.98
C ILE A 132 4.54 4.51 -6.49
N LEU A 133 3.48 4.52 -5.68
CA LEU A 133 3.56 4.37 -4.24
C LEU A 133 2.89 3.06 -3.84
N THR A 134 3.58 2.25 -3.06
CA THR A 134 3.03 0.99 -2.56
C THR A 134 2.93 1.03 -1.05
N VAL A 135 1.71 0.88 -0.54
CA VAL A 135 1.48 0.77 0.90
C VAL A 135 1.93 -0.60 1.37
N THR A 136 3.03 -0.59 2.11
CA THR A 136 3.59 -1.78 2.73
C THR A 136 3.16 -1.86 4.19
N SER A 137 4.06 -1.80 5.12
CA SER A 137 3.86 -1.79 6.57
C SER A 137 5.21 -1.65 7.26
N VAL A 138 5.22 -1.29 8.54
CA VAL A 138 6.39 -1.59 9.40
C VAL A 138 6.73 -3.09 9.39
N GLY A 139 5.76 -3.95 9.04
CA GLY A 139 5.95 -5.39 8.80
C GLY A 139 6.71 -5.74 7.53
N GLY A 140 7.01 -4.76 6.66
CA GLY A 140 7.90 -4.92 5.52
C GLY A 140 9.39 -4.68 5.87
N ALA A 141 9.67 -4.15 7.06
CA ALA A 141 11.02 -3.90 7.56
C ALA A 141 11.35 -4.72 8.83
N VAL A 142 10.33 -5.10 9.60
CA VAL A 142 10.47 -5.84 10.87
C VAL A 142 9.49 -7.00 10.89
N GLY A 143 9.99 -8.25 10.90
CA GLY A 143 9.17 -9.44 11.09
C GLY A 143 8.47 -9.42 12.45
N GLN A 144 7.20 -9.75 12.48
CA GLN A 144 6.36 -9.76 13.67
C GLN A 144 5.87 -11.17 13.96
N PRO A 145 5.91 -11.63 15.23
CA PRO A 145 5.38 -12.94 15.59
C PRO A 145 3.93 -13.12 15.09
N PHE A 146 3.57 -14.29 14.66
CA PHE A 146 2.26 -14.63 14.10
C PHE A 146 1.82 -13.83 12.87
N ALA A 147 2.73 -13.13 12.21
CA ALA A 147 2.46 -12.43 10.96
C ALA A 147 3.38 -12.96 9.82
N ASP A 148 3.68 -14.26 9.84
CA ASP A 148 4.73 -14.87 9.02
C ASP A 148 4.48 -14.63 7.52
N ALA A 149 3.32 -15.01 7.00
CA ALA A 149 2.95 -14.83 5.59
C ALA A 149 2.79 -13.35 5.22
N TYR A 150 2.14 -12.57 6.09
CA TYR A 150 1.95 -11.14 5.87
C TYR A 150 3.28 -10.37 5.80
N CYS A 151 4.15 -10.55 6.79
CA CYS A 151 5.47 -9.93 6.78
C CYS A 151 6.29 -10.40 5.58
N GLY A 152 6.27 -11.70 5.26
CA GLY A 152 6.94 -12.26 4.10
C GLY A 152 6.53 -11.55 2.80
N ALA A 153 5.22 -11.37 2.56
CA ALA A 153 4.71 -10.65 1.40
C ALA A 153 5.11 -9.16 1.39
N LYS A 154 5.07 -8.49 2.57
CA LYS A 154 5.47 -7.08 2.69
C LYS A 154 6.97 -6.86 2.52
N PHE A 155 7.82 -7.76 3.01
CA PHE A 155 9.27 -7.75 2.71
C PHE A 155 9.52 -7.96 1.21
N ALA A 156 8.81 -8.91 0.57
CA ALA A 156 8.97 -9.19 -0.85
C ALA A 156 8.65 -7.96 -1.71
N VAL A 157 7.54 -7.27 -1.46
CA VAL A 157 7.16 -6.09 -2.24
C VAL A 157 8.11 -4.92 -2.00
N GLU A 158 8.62 -4.74 -0.78
CA GLU A 158 9.63 -3.71 -0.52
C GLU A 158 10.93 -3.95 -1.27
N GLY A 159 11.43 -5.18 -1.27
CA GLY A 159 12.62 -5.56 -2.02
C GLY A 159 12.45 -5.33 -3.53
N PHE A 160 11.27 -5.68 -4.08
CA PHE A 160 10.96 -5.42 -5.49
C PHE A 160 10.94 -3.92 -5.81
N MET A 161 10.21 -3.11 -5.02
CA MET A 161 10.11 -1.67 -5.24
C MET A 161 11.46 -0.97 -5.07
N GLN A 162 12.28 -1.40 -4.11
CA GLN A 162 13.63 -0.87 -3.91
C GLN A 162 14.55 -1.17 -5.09
N SER A 163 14.46 -2.36 -5.69
CA SER A 163 15.21 -2.72 -6.88
C SER A 163 14.74 -1.93 -8.12
N LEU A 164 13.42 -1.70 -8.24
CA LEU A 164 12.85 -0.95 -9.36
C LEU A 164 13.17 0.55 -9.30
N ALA A 165 13.22 1.14 -8.12
CA ALA A 165 13.32 2.58 -7.92
C ALA A 165 14.48 3.24 -8.71
N PRO A 166 15.75 2.80 -8.62
CA PRO A 166 16.85 3.44 -9.34
C PRO A 166 16.73 3.27 -10.87
N VAL A 167 16.08 2.22 -11.35
CA VAL A 167 15.85 2.00 -12.79
C VAL A 167 14.75 2.93 -13.30
N ALA A 168 13.62 2.99 -12.59
CA ALA A 168 12.48 3.85 -12.96
C ALA A 168 12.84 5.35 -12.92
N GLU A 169 13.66 5.75 -11.97
CA GLU A 169 14.16 7.12 -11.81
C GLU A 169 14.90 7.64 -13.06
N ARG A 170 15.62 6.77 -13.81
CA ARG A 170 16.27 7.12 -15.09
C ARG A 170 15.28 7.59 -16.14
N PHE A 171 14.03 7.27 -15.99
CA PHE A 171 12.92 7.65 -16.87
C PHE A 171 11.97 8.67 -16.23
N GLY A 172 12.35 9.31 -15.13
CA GLY A 172 11.52 10.30 -14.44
C GLY A 172 10.33 9.71 -13.68
N VAL A 173 10.36 8.41 -13.39
CA VAL A 173 9.32 7.73 -12.61
C VAL A 173 9.82 7.48 -11.18
N HIS A 174 9.12 8.05 -10.20
CA HIS A 174 9.46 7.87 -8.77
C HIS A 174 8.71 6.69 -8.19
N VAL A 175 9.44 5.75 -7.61
CA VAL A 175 8.90 4.58 -6.91
C VAL A 175 9.17 4.73 -5.43
N ALA A 176 8.14 4.54 -4.60
CA ALA A 176 8.27 4.66 -3.16
C ALA A 176 7.40 3.62 -2.42
N VAL A 177 7.76 3.36 -1.18
CA VAL A 177 6.96 2.57 -0.24
C VAL A 177 6.45 3.43 0.90
N ILE A 178 5.22 3.15 1.34
CA ILE A 178 4.57 3.77 2.48
C ILE A 178 4.49 2.74 3.59
N GLU A 179 5.06 3.05 4.74
CA GLU A 179 5.22 2.14 5.87
C GLU A 179 4.37 2.58 7.08
N PRO A 180 3.07 2.27 7.11
CA PRO A 180 2.24 2.53 8.29
C PRO A 180 2.57 1.55 9.42
N ALA A 181 2.42 2.02 10.66
CA ALA A 181 2.25 1.19 11.84
C ALA A 181 0.75 0.86 12.02
N ALA A 182 0.27 0.70 13.27
CA ALA A 182 -1.14 0.49 13.52
C ALA A 182 -1.97 1.70 13.07
N VAL A 183 -2.97 1.46 12.23
CA VAL A 183 -3.96 2.45 11.79
C VAL A 183 -5.35 1.95 12.19
N ALA A 184 -6.15 2.81 12.84
CA ALA A 184 -7.50 2.48 13.29
C ALA A 184 -8.46 2.33 12.09
N SER A 185 -8.46 1.18 11.46
CA SER A 185 -9.23 0.89 10.25
C SER A 185 -9.78 -0.53 10.28
N LYS A 186 -10.68 -0.85 9.35
CA LYS A 186 -11.22 -2.22 9.19
C LYS A 186 -10.16 -3.27 8.78
N PHE A 187 -8.91 -2.89 8.63
CA PHE A 187 -7.83 -3.80 8.28
C PHE A 187 -7.66 -4.93 9.30
N THR A 188 -7.78 -4.61 10.60
CA THR A 188 -7.73 -5.60 11.69
C THR A 188 -8.96 -6.47 11.75
N ASP A 189 -10.14 -5.89 11.49
CA ASP A 189 -11.40 -6.62 11.50
C ASP A 189 -11.47 -7.65 10.37
N ASN A 190 -10.81 -7.34 9.26
CA ASN A 190 -10.72 -8.19 8.08
C ASN A 190 -9.52 -9.15 8.10
N ALA A 191 -8.64 -9.08 9.11
CA ALA A 191 -7.50 -9.98 9.21
C ALA A 191 -7.98 -11.41 9.46
N VAL A 192 -7.41 -12.36 8.74
CA VAL A 192 -7.62 -13.78 9.01
C VAL A 192 -6.86 -14.13 10.28
N ILE A 193 -7.56 -14.59 11.31
CA ILE A 193 -6.99 -14.93 12.62
C ILE A 193 -7.40 -16.36 12.96
N PRO A 194 -6.46 -17.31 13.15
CA PRO A 194 -6.79 -18.68 13.52
C PRO A 194 -7.36 -18.75 14.94
N GLU A 195 -8.03 -19.84 15.24
CA GLU A 195 -8.45 -20.16 16.61
C GLU A 195 -7.24 -20.33 17.53
N SER A 196 -7.37 -19.88 18.79
CA SER A 196 -6.35 -20.06 19.82
C SER A 196 -6.39 -21.48 20.36
N THR A 197 -5.87 -22.43 19.57
CA THR A 197 -5.86 -23.86 19.93
C THR A 197 -4.45 -24.45 19.78
N GLY A 198 -4.25 -25.63 20.39
CA GLY A 198 -2.99 -26.37 20.28
C GLY A 198 -1.81 -25.72 21.00
N PRO A 199 -0.56 -26.06 20.60
CA PRO A 199 0.64 -25.62 21.31
C PRO A 199 0.89 -24.11 21.26
N TYR A 200 0.27 -23.39 20.34
CA TYR A 200 0.46 -21.95 20.15
C TYR A 200 -0.59 -21.10 20.88
N ALA A 201 -1.60 -21.70 21.53
CA ALA A 201 -2.75 -20.98 22.11
C ALA A 201 -2.34 -19.84 23.05
N GLN A 202 -1.51 -20.11 24.04
CA GLN A 202 -1.07 -19.08 25.00
C GLN A 202 -0.23 -17.98 24.35
N LEU A 203 0.62 -18.32 23.38
CA LEU A 203 1.46 -17.35 22.66
C LEU A 203 0.59 -16.46 21.76
N LEU A 204 -0.40 -17.04 21.10
CA LEU A 204 -1.34 -16.30 20.24
C LEU A 204 -2.22 -15.37 21.07
N ASP A 205 -2.67 -15.79 22.25
CA ASP A 205 -3.44 -14.93 23.16
C ASP A 205 -2.60 -13.76 23.68
N ALA A 206 -1.34 -13.99 24.03
CA ALA A 206 -0.41 -12.93 24.41
C ALA A 206 -0.14 -11.95 23.24
N TYR A 207 -0.01 -12.47 22.02
CA TYR A 207 0.12 -11.64 20.82
C TYR A 207 -1.14 -10.79 20.59
N LYS A 208 -2.34 -11.39 20.67
CA LYS A 208 -3.62 -10.67 20.54
C LYS A 208 -3.75 -9.55 21.58
N ALA A 209 -3.44 -9.83 22.83
CA ALA A 209 -3.48 -8.83 23.93
C ALA A 209 -2.52 -7.66 23.66
N ARG A 210 -1.30 -7.95 23.20
CA ARG A 210 -0.30 -6.94 22.85
C ARG A 210 -0.74 -6.07 21.67
N THR A 211 -1.26 -6.69 20.62
CA THR A 211 -1.70 -5.97 19.40
C THR A 211 -2.93 -5.14 19.67
N ALA A 212 -3.89 -5.61 20.46
CA ALA A 212 -5.03 -4.82 20.90
C ALA A 212 -4.59 -3.52 21.61
N GLY A 213 -3.57 -3.59 22.47
CA GLY A 213 -2.97 -2.41 23.10
C GLY A 213 -2.33 -1.44 22.10
N ALA A 214 -1.65 -1.94 21.07
CA ALA A 214 -1.08 -1.12 20.02
C ALA A 214 -2.17 -0.42 19.18
N PHE A 215 -3.28 -1.09 18.92
CA PHE A 215 -4.41 -0.51 18.17
C PHE A 215 -5.22 0.50 18.99
N SER A 216 -5.17 0.48 20.32
CA SER A 216 -5.80 1.53 21.14
C SER A 216 -5.13 2.91 20.98
N ALA A 217 -3.86 2.95 20.57
CA ALA A 217 -3.09 4.15 20.28
C ALA A 217 -2.77 4.30 18.78
N ALA A 218 -3.58 3.68 17.93
CA ALA A 218 -3.36 3.67 16.49
C ALA A 218 -3.54 5.06 15.87
N GLN A 219 -2.78 5.31 14.80
CA GLN A 219 -2.95 6.48 13.95
C GLN A 219 -4.37 6.47 13.33
N SER A 220 -4.97 7.66 13.18
CA SER A 220 -6.25 7.74 12.47
C SER A 220 -6.09 7.44 10.97
N PRO A 221 -7.12 6.88 10.31
CA PRO A 221 -7.10 6.69 8.86
C PRO A 221 -6.91 7.98 8.08
N GLN A 222 -7.43 9.10 8.59
CA GLN A 222 -7.29 10.43 8.02
C GLN A 222 -5.82 10.87 7.98
N GLU A 223 -5.13 10.79 9.11
CA GLU A 223 -3.70 11.15 9.20
C GLU A 223 -2.84 10.26 8.29
N ALA A 224 -3.14 8.96 8.24
CA ALA A 224 -2.42 8.03 7.37
C ALA A 224 -2.68 8.33 5.88
N GLY A 225 -3.94 8.65 5.51
CA GLY A 225 -4.31 9.08 4.16
C GLY A 225 -3.64 10.39 3.76
N PHE A 226 -3.57 11.37 4.67
CA PHE A 226 -2.83 12.61 4.46
C PHE A 226 -1.34 12.34 4.22
N ALA A 227 -0.72 11.44 4.98
CA ALA A 227 0.69 11.07 4.78
C ALA A 227 0.93 10.45 3.40
N ILE A 228 -0.01 9.63 2.88
CA ILE A 228 0.06 9.08 1.52
C ILE A 228 -0.01 10.22 0.49
N ALA A 229 -0.97 11.13 0.60
CA ALA A 229 -1.11 12.24 -0.33
C ALA A 229 0.11 13.18 -0.29
N ALA A 230 0.67 13.44 0.88
CA ALA A 230 1.90 14.21 1.05
C ALA A 230 3.09 13.53 0.37
N ALA A 231 3.22 12.20 0.46
CA ALA A 231 4.25 11.44 -0.24
C ALA A 231 4.09 11.49 -1.77
N VAL A 232 2.84 11.47 -2.27
CA VAL A 232 2.54 11.64 -3.71
C VAL A 232 3.02 12.99 -4.22
N THR A 233 2.88 14.04 -3.43
CA THR A 233 3.18 15.42 -3.85
C THR A 233 4.52 15.97 -3.35
N ASP A 234 5.33 15.13 -2.70
CA ASP A 234 6.65 15.54 -2.19
C ASP A 234 7.53 16.05 -3.35
N PRO A 235 8.00 17.30 -3.31
CA PRO A 235 8.89 17.85 -4.33
C PRO A 235 10.28 17.23 -4.32
N THR A 236 10.67 16.61 -3.20
CA THR A 236 11.93 15.88 -3.01
C THR A 236 11.65 14.44 -2.62
N PRO A 237 11.16 13.61 -3.57
CA PRO A 237 10.65 12.29 -3.26
C PRO A 237 11.75 11.40 -2.66
N ARG A 238 11.36 10.65 -1.64
CA ARG A 238 12.20 9.64 -0.98
C ARG A 238 11.69 8.25 -1.34
N PHE A 239 12.51 7.25 -1.11
CA PHE A 239 12.06 5.87 -1.33
C PHE A 239 11.11 5.39 -0.24
N ARG A 240 11.33 5.74 1.05
CA ARG A 240 10.52 5.26 2.19
C ARG A 240 9.82 6.40 2.91
N TYR A 241 8.53 6.22 3.16
CA TYR A 241 7.68 7.15 3.91
C TYR A 241 6.98 6.42 5.06
N GLN A 242 7.41 6.69 6.28
CA GLN A 242 6.69 6.27 7.47
C GLN A 242 5.53 7.23 7.73
N THR A 243 4.34 6.71 8.01
CA THR A 243 3.14 7.55 8.18
C THR A 243 3.07 8.25 9.56
N SER A 244 3.90 7.82 10.51
CA SER A 244 3.94 8.37 11.87
C SER A 244 5.33 8.19 12.50
N GLU A 245 5.59 8.93 13.59
CA GLU A 245 6.81 8.76 14.38
C GLU A 245 6.92 7.35 14.99
N THR A 246 5.79 6.75 15.36
CA THR A 246 5.74 5.36 15.82
C THR A 246 6.21 4.40 14.71
N ALA A 247 5.75 4.60 13.48
CA ALA A 247 6.20 3.81 12.34
C ALA A 247 7.70 4.00 12.10
N ARG A 248 8.18 5.24 12.13
CA ARG A 248 9.60 5.56 11.97
C ARG A 248 10.47 4.88 13.05
N ALA A 249 10.09 5.01 14.31
CA ALA A 249 10.80 4.38 15.42
C ALA A 249 10.80 2.84 15.32
N PHE A 250 9.72 2.26 14.75
CA PHE A 250 9.63 0.81 14.55
C PHE A 250 10.59 0.34 13.45
N VAL A 251 10.55 0.96 12.28
CA VAL A 251 11.40 0.66 11.13
C VAL A 251 12.89 0.85 11.46
N SER A 252 13.24 1.88 12.22
CA SER A 252 14.61 2.18 12.63
C SER A 252 15.27 1.10 13.49
N ARG A 253 14.52 0.13 14.00
CA ARG A 253 15.10 -1.03 14.70
C ARG A 253 15.78 -2.02 13.76
N SER A 254 15.35 -2.06 12.50
CA SER A 254 15.87 -2.98 11.49
C SER A 254 16.71 -2.27 10.44
N LEU A 255 16.37 -1.04 10.08
CA LEU A 255 17.02 -0.29 9.01
C LEU A 255 17.90 0.82 9.60
N ALA A 256 19.19 0.81 9.25
CA ALA A 256 20.13 1.89 9.61
C ALA A 256 19.75 3.22 8.93
N ASP A 257 19.16 3.16 7.75
CA ASP A 257 18.60 4.31 7.02
C ASP A 257 17.10 4.11 6.77
N PRO A 258 16.23 4.65 7.63
CA PRO A 258 14.79 4.52 7.49
C PRO A 258 14.21 5.20 6.23
N ASN A 259 14.96 6.09 5.58
CA ASN A 259 14.53 6.75 4.34
C ASN A 259 14.86 5.92 3.08
N GLY A 260 15.76 4.92 3.18
CA GLY A 260 16.15 4.04 2.08
C GLY A 260 17.15 4.63 1.09
N GLU A 261 17.65 5.85 1.31
CA GLU A 261 18.54 6.53 0.38
C GLU A 261 19.95 5.92 0.31
N ALA A 262 20.45 5.36 1.42
CA ALA A 262 21.77 4.75 1.42
C ALA A 262 21.89 3.60 0.42
N VAL A 263 20.87 2.74 0.34
CA VAL A 263 20.84 1.62 -0.62
C VAL A 263 20.69 2.15 -2.06
N LEU A 264 19.81 3.10 -2.29
CA LEU A 264 19.62 3.68 -3.64
C LEU A 264 20.91 4.38 -4.12
N ASN A 265 21.54 5.18 -3.27
CA ASN A 265 22.81 5.85 -3.61
C ASN A 265 23.95 4.87 -3.92
N PHE A 266 23.96 3.71 -3.28
CA PHE A 266 24.90 2.64 -3.55
C PHE A 266 24.62 1.94 -4.88
N THR A 267 23.35 1.76 -5.27
CA THR A 267 22.97 0.97 -6.44
C THR A 267 22.79 1.81 -7.73
N ARG A 268 22.43 3.10 -7.63
CA ARG A 268 22.30 3.99 -8.81
C ARG A 268 23.53 3.96 -9.74
N PRO A 269 24.79 3.99 -9.24
CA PRO A 269 25.98 3.93 -10.10
C PRO A 269 26.13 2.64 -10.92
N TRP A 270 25.43 1.55 -10.54
CA TRP A 270 25.55 0.29 -11.28
C TRP A 270 24.93 0.35 -12.68
N ILE A 271 24.06 1.34 -12.91
CA ILE A 271 23.34 1.58 -14.18
C ILE A 271 23.57 3.00 -14.73
N ALA A 272 24.62 3.67 -14.28
CA ALA A 272 24.97 5.03 -14.73
C ALA A 272 25.63 5.04 -16.10
#